data_d6082cd3426e76fe5c61b8de7fa67ffb
#
_entry.id   d6082cd3426e76fe5c61b8de7fa67ffb
#
_cell.length_a   1.000
_cell.length_b   1.000
_cell.length_c   1.000
_cell.angle_alpha   90.00
_cell.angle_beta   90.00
_cell.angle_gamma   90.00
#
_symmetry.space_group_name_H-M   'P 1'
#
loop_
_entity.id
_entity.type
_entity.pdbx_description
1 polymer ?
#
loop_
_entity_poly.entity_id
_entity_poly.type
_entity_poly.pdbx_seq_one_letter_code
_entity_poly.pdbx_strand_id
1 'polypeptide(L)'
;GQGNVQIDVHTARGMDCIDCHTQRDIMGDGNLYSKQHQAVEIRCETCHGDDNSYPLVSQVINPKDAVIRLSKHYGGIPNSVGDSMAVSERKKRMANVKVQNGKMVTLGKRSGRVYDIPLVRDAEAHFIPQHRSRLECTACHSQWVVRCPGCHLSMNLGQDKLDFKITSPMQVQQPTLMIGPRGKVAPMLAQPERHFSLLDEKGNPIPVLGHAGKHHGEYNEWTFTNPHNTSGSNLAYSLNPHSTGTKVRSCESCHLSPKTLGLGEGDLRIGANNTGKNDSLIPLNHSDERVKASKFDPEAKVSMRGESLAGSHQLNARPFNQKEIVRILKVGNCIPCHDQYDDPIYQDIKKSYAFAGTMKHRKLREKILNLEQTQP
;
A
#
# COMPACT_ATOMS: atom_id res chain seq x y z
N GLY A 1 16.34 -4.71 18.19
CA GLY A 1 16.69 -5.72 17.21
C GLY A 1 16.48 -5.18 15.83
N GLN A 2 17.51 -5.08 15.00
CA GLN A 2 17.38 -4.86 13.58
C GLN A 2 16.74 -6.15 13.02
N GLY A 3 15.42 -6.12 12.84
CA GLY A 3 14.73 -7.20 12.14
C GLY A 3 15.30 -7.31 10.73
N ASN A 4 15.62 -8.52 10.30
CA ASN A 4 16.02 -8.79 8.92
C ASN A 4 14.89 -8.33 7.98
N VAL A 5 15.10 -7.19 7.32
CA VAL A 5 14.19 -6.67 6.32
C VAL A 5 14.24 -7.61 5.12
N GLN A 6 13.12 -8.22 4.77
CA GLN A 6 13.05 -9.11 3.63
C GLN A 6 13.28 -8.31 2.34
N ILE A 7 14.27 -8.71 1.55
CA ILE A 7 14.56 -8.12 0.24
C ILE A 7 13.41 -8.47 -0.72
N ASP A 8 13.07 -7.54 -1.61
CA ASP A 8 12.12 -7.78 -2.71
C ASP A 8 12.49 -9.04 -3.50
N VAL A 9 11.49 -9.86 -3.81
CA VAL A 9 11.69 -11.18 -4.42
C VAL A 9 12.41 -11.12 -5.78
N HIS A 10 12.20 -10.07 -6.56
CA HIS A 10 12.86 -9.90 -7.85
C HIS A 10 14.34 -9.61 -7.65
N THR A 11 14.68 -8.69 -6.75
CA THR A 11 16.06 -8.39 -6.37
C THR A 11 16.75 -9.60 -5.73
N ALA A 12 16.06 -10.33 -4.85
CA ALA A 12 16.60 -11.55 -4.24
C ALA A 12 16.94 -12.64 -5.27
N ARG A 13 16.23 -12.66 -6.40
CA ARG A 13 16.52 -13.56 -7.52
C ARG A 13 17.60 -13.04 -8.47
N GLY A 14 18.13 -11.84 -8.24
CA GLY A 14 19.20 -11.24 -9.01
C GLY A 14 18.75 -10.37 -10.17
N MET A 15 17.50 -9.88 -10.15
CA MET A 15 17.04 -8.85 -11.07
C MET A 15 17.52 -7.47 -10.61
N ASP A 16 17.91 -6.65 -11.55
CA ASP A 16 18.29 -5.25 -11.34
C ASP A 16 17.09 -4.31 -11.57
N CYS A 17 17.17 -3.08 -11.05
CA CYS A 17 16.13 -2.05 -11.24
C CYS A 17 15.77 -1.86 -12.72
N ILE A 18 16.78 -1.88 -13.60
CA ILE A 18 16.61 -1.71 -15.04
C ILE A 18 15.87 -2.87 -15.70
N ASP A 19 15.82 -4.06 -15.09
CA ASP A 19 15.11 -5.22 -15.67
C ASP A 19 13.60 -5.00 -15.65
N CYS A 20 13.10 -4.23 -14.68
CA CYS A 20 11.72 -3.78 -14.60
C CYS A 20 11.54 -2.41 -15.27
N HIS A 21 12.31 -1.41 -14.84
CA HIS A 21 12.16 -0.04 -15.31
C HIS A 21 12.68 0.17 -16.73
N THR A 22 11.91 0.92 -17.52
CA THR A 22 12.28 1.27 -18.89
C THR A 22 13.06 2.59 -18.92
N GLN A 23 13.71 2.86 -20.04
CA GLN A 23 14.35 4.15 -20.27
C GLN A 23 13.33 5.31 -20.12
N ARG A 24 12.09 5.11 -20.56
CA ARG A 24 11.05 6.13 -20.46
C ARG A 24 10.63 6.42 -19.02
N ASP A 25 10.61 5.42 -18.15
CA ASP A 25 10.32 5.60 -16.73
C ASP A 25 11.38 6.46 -16.04
N ILE A 26 12.64 6.31 -16.42
CA ILE A 26 13.78 6.91 -15.74
C ILE A 26 14.21 8.23 -16.38
N MET A 27 14.30 8.27 -17.72
CA MET A 27 14.79 9.42 -18.47
C MET A 27 13.67 10.31 -19.01
N GLY A 28 12.41 9.88 -18.82
CA GLY A 28 11.25 10.57 -19.36
C GLY A 28 10.93 10.19 -20.80
N ASP A 29 9.77 10.58 -21.25
CA ASP A 29 9.21 10.30 -22.57
C ASP A 29 8.86 11.57 -23.35
N GLY A 30 9.32 12.73 -22.85
CA GLY A 30 9.03 14.05 -23.40
C GLY A 30 7.81 14.75 -22.80
N ASN A 31 7.06 14.09 -21.93
CA ASN A 31 5.92 14.66 -21.21
C ASN A 31 6.33 15.13 -19.82
N LEU A 32 5.61 16.13 -19.30
CA LEU A 32 5.71 16.58 -17.91
C LEU A 32 4.61 15.90 -17.09
N TYR A 33 5.01 15.23 -16.03
CA TYR A 33 4.09 14.58 -15.10
C TYR A 33 4.08 15.31 -13.76
N SER A 34 2.90 15.63 -13.25
CA SER A 34 2.76 16.26 -11.95
C SER A 34 3.08 15.34 -10.78
N LYS A 35 3.04 14.02 -11.01
CA LYS A 35 3.28 12.99 -10.00
C LYS A 35 4.12 11.85 -10.59
N GLN A 36 5.08 11.36 -9.81
CA GLN A 36 6.00 10.31 -10.22
C GLN A 36 5.31 9.03 -10.70
N HIS A 37 4.22 8.60 -10.04
CA HIS A 37 3.49 7.39 -10.45
C HIS A 37 2.87 7.48 -11.84
N GLN A 38 2.66 8.70 -12.37
CA GLN A 38 2.16 8.91 -13.74
C GLN A 38 3.25 8.67 -14.79
N ALA A 39 4.51 8.79 -14.41
CA ALA A 39 5.65 8.54 -15.30
C ALA A 39 5.92 7.06 -15.51
N VAL A 40 5.63 6.21 -14.53
CA VAL A 40 5.87 4.77 -14.57
C VAL A 40 4.91 4.07 -15.54
N GLU A 41 5.44 3.26 -16.44
CA GLU A 41 4.67 2.55 -17.46
C GLU A 41 4.55 1.05 -17.22
N ILE A 42 5.29 0.50 -16.26
CA ILE A 42 5.25 -0.92 -15.92
C ILE A 42 4.37 -1.17 -14.70
N ARG A 43 3.78 -2.35 -14.70
CA ARG A 43 2.95 -2.87 -13.60
C ARG A 43 3.26 -4.34 -13.38
N CYS A 44 2.82 -4.87 -12.25
CA CYS A 44 2.89 -6.31 -12.00
C CYS A 44 2.23 -7.09 -13.15
N GLU A 45 1.07 -6.64 -13.57
CA GLU A 45 0.27 -7.25 -14.64
C GLU A 45 0.96 -7.22 -16.02
N THR A 46 1.91 -6.32 -16.24
CA THR A 46 2.70 -6.27 -17.48
C THR A 46 3.47 -7.58 -17.71
N CYS A 47 3.95 -8.19 -16.63
CA CYS A 47 4.71 -9.44 -16.67
C CYS A 47 3.88 -10.65 -16.21
N HIS A 48 3.11 -10.49 -15.14
CA HIS A 48 2.40 -11.60 -14.49
C HIS A 48 0.98 -11.82 -14.99
N GLY A 49 0.43 -10.87 -15.79
CA GLY A 49 -0.98 -10.87 -16.13
C GLY A 49 -1.86 -10.57 -14.92
N ASP A 50 -3.12 -10.88 -15.05
CA ASP A 50 -4.11 -10.86 -13.96
C ASP A 50 -4.89 -12.18 -13.92
N ASP A 51 -5.85 -12.28 -13.04
CA ASP A 51 -6.69 -13.47 -12.86
C ASP A 51 -7.62 -13.79 -14.04
N ASN A 52 -7.85 -12.84 -14.94
CA ASN A 52 -8.71 -12.99 -16.10
C ASN A 52 -7.92 -13.05 -17.42
N SER A 53 -6.71 -12.51 -17.42
CA SER A 53 -5.92 -12.35 -18.65
C SER A 53 -4.43 -12.66 -18.46
N TYR A 54 -3.86 -13.22 -19.50
CA TYR A 54 -2.41 -13.29 -19.64
C TYR A 54 -1.82 -11.89 -19.89
N PRO A 55 -0.51 -11.70 -19.67
CA PRO A 55 0.16 -10.47 -20.07
C PRO A 55 -0.13 -10.13 -21.53
N LEU A 56 -0.43 -8.86 -21.79
CA LEU A 56 -0.63 -8.41 -23.15
C LEU A 56 0.69 -8.51 -23.94
N VAL A 57 0.68 -9.19 -25.07
CA VAL A 57 1.84 -9.32 -25.94
C VAL A 57 1.58 -8.75 -27.33
N SER A 58 2.65 -8.31 -27.98
CA SER A 58 2.62 -7.82 -29.36
C SER A 58 3.81 -8.37 -30.14
N GLN A 59 3.54 -8.94 -31.30
CA GLN A 59 4.57 -9.51 -32.14
C GLN A 59 5.42 -8.43 -32.80
N VAL A 60 6.71 -8.70 -32.88
CA VAL A 60 7.68 -7.87 -33.62
C VAL A 60 7.58 -8.23 -35.11
N ILE A 61 7.11 -7.29 -35.92
CA ILE A 61 6.93 -7.48 -37.37
C ILE A 61 7.93 -6.66 -38.20
N ASN A 62 8.56 -5.64 -37.62
CA ASN A 62 9.45 -4.75 -38.31
C ASN A 62 10.91 -5.02 -37.87
N PRO A 63 11.84 -5.32 -38.79
CA PRO A 63 13.26 -5.55 -38.45
C PRO A 63 13.97 -4.31 -37.90
N LYS A 64 13.40 -3.12 -38.08
CA LYS A 64 13.91 -1.87 -37.51
C LYS A 64 13.23 -1.51 -36.15
N ASP A 65 12.46 -2.42 -35.56
CA ASP A 65 11.81 -2.17 -34.29
C ASP A 65 12.83 -1.82 -33.19
N ALA A 66 12.43 -0.89 -32.33
CA ALA A 66 13.29 -0.43 -31.23
C ALA A 66 13.68 -1.58 -30.27
N VAL A 67 12.81 -2.57 -30.05
CA VAL A 67 13.11 -3.71 -29.17
C VAL A 67 14.22 -4.59 -29.70
N ILE A 68 14.35 -4.73 -31.03
CA ILE A 68 15.49 -5.44 -31.67
C ILE A 68 16.79 -4.66 -31.45
N ARG A 69 16.74 -3.36 -31.68
CA ARG A 69 17.91 -2.50 -31.51
C ARG A 69 18.41 -2.47 -30.06
N LEU A 70 17.48 -2.29 -29.12
CA LEU A 70 17.79 -2.22 -27.69
C LEU A 70 18.34 -3.54 -27.15
N SER A 71 17.76 -4.66 -27.54
CA SER A 71 18.19 -5.97 -27.05
C SER A 71 19.60 -6.37 -27.47
N LYS A 72 20.18 -5.75 -28.53
CA LYS A 72 21.59 -5.94 -28.91
C LYS A 72 22.57 -5.47 -27.85
N HIS A 73 22.13 -4.60 -26.94
CA HIS A 73 22.95 -4.09 -25.84
C HIS A 73 22.74 -4.86 -24.53
N TYR A 74 21.87 -5.89 -24.54
CA TYR A 74 21.63 -6.72 -23.39
C TYR A 74 22.54 -7.93 -23.36
N GLY A 75 22.72 -8.52 -22.17
CA GLY A 75 23.62 -9.66 -22.00
C GLY A 75 23.18 -11.00 -22.61
N GLY A 76 22.01 -11.06 -23.25
CA GLY A 76 21.40 -12.28 -23.77
C GLY A 76 21.27 -12.27 -25.30
N ILE A 77 20.45 -13.22 -25.80
CA ILE A 77 20.19 -13.33 -27.26
C ILE A 77 19.29 -12.15 -27.68
N PRO A 78 19.71 -11.38 -28.70
CA PRO A 78 18.89 -10.25 -29.19
C PRO A 78 17.54 -10.71 -29.71
N ASN A 79 16.56 -9.81 -29.61
CA ASN A 79 15.22 -10.03 -30.16
C ASN A 79 15.26 -10.01 -31.71
N SER A 80 14.30 -10.69 -32.32
CA SER A 80 14.17 -10.82 -33.78
C SER A 80 12.69 -10.58 -34.20
N VAL A 81 12.51 -10.46 -35.52
CA VAL A 81 11.15 -10.50 -36.09
C VAL A 81 10.52 -11.85 -35.76
N GLY A 82 9.25 -11.81 -35.35
CA GLY A 82 8.51 -12.99 -34.89
C GLY A 82 8.40 -13.09 -33.38
N ASP A 83 9.31 -12.49 -32.61
CA ASP A 83 9.22 -12.50 -31.13
C ASP A 83 7.94 -11.81 -30.64
N SER A 84 7.27 -12.40 -29.64
CA SER A 84 6.10 -11.84 -28.98
C SER A 84 6.53 -11.18 -27.66
N MET A 85 6.54 -9.85 -27.65
CA MET A 85 7.01 -9.04 -26.53
C MET A 85 5.85 -8.58 -25.65
N ALA A 86 6.04 -8.57 -24.33
CA ALA A 86 5.09 -7.94 -23.41
C ALA A 86 4.91 -6.46 -23.71
N VAL A 87 3.72 -5.94 -23.41
CA VAL A 87 3.33 -4.56 -23.70
C VAL A 87 3.02 -3.81 -22.40
N SER A 88 3.69 -2.68 -22.20
CA SER A 88 3.48 -1.80 -21.06
C SER A 88 2.10 -1.11 -21.07
N GLU A 89 1.72 -0.44 -20.00
CA GLU A 89 0.47 0.33 -19.93
C GLU A 89 0.36 1.40 -21.05
N ARG A 90 1.49 1.94 -21.48
CA ARG A 90 1.56 2.91 -22.59
C ARG A 90 1.58 2.26 -23.97
N LYS A 91 1.22 0.99 -24.05
CA LYS A 91 1.17 0.22 -25.30
C LYS A 91 2.52 0.18 -26.03
N LYS A 92 3.62 0.17 -25.27
CA LYS A 92 4.99 0.02 -25.80
C LYS A 92 5.51 -1.37 -25.46
N ARG A 93 6.18 -2.01 -26.43
CA ARG A 93 6.82 -3.31 -26.22
C ARG A 93 7.98 -3.20 -25.22
N MET A 94 8.04 -4.14 -24.30
CA MET A 94 9.15 -4.32 -23.36
C MET A 94 10.27 -5.09 -24.07
N ALA A 95 11.47 -4.51 -24.16
CA ALA A 95 12.54 -5.12 -24.95
C ALA A 95 13.17 -6.38 -24.30
N ASN A 96 12.85 -6.67 -23.04
CA ASN A 96 13.40 -7.80 -22.28
C ASN A 96 12.36 -8.76 -21.73
N VAL A 97 11.07 -8.56 -22.02
CA VAL A 97 10.00 -9.45 -21.55
C VAL A 97 9.27 -10.01 -22.75
N LYS A 98 9.29 -11.34 -22.90
CA LYS A 98 8.74 -12.01 -24.08
C LYS A 98 8.19 -13.40 -23.80
N VAL A 99 7.49 -13.94 -24.77
CA VAL A 99 7.15 -15.37 -24.81
C VAL A 99 8.31 -16.15 -25.40
N GLN A 100 8.80 -17.14 -24.69
CA GLN A 100 9.83 -18.06 -25.14
C GLN A 100 9.43 -19.50 -24.80
N ASN A 101 9.42 -20.39 -25.79
CA ASN A 101 8.99 -21.77 -25.61
C ASN A 101 7.61 -21.92 -24.93
N GLY A 102 6.67 -21.03 -25.28
CA GLY A 102 5.31 -21.03 -24.71
C GLY A 102 5.20 -20.44 -23.29
N LYS A 103 6.28 -19.96 -22.70
CA LYS A 103 6.29 -19.35 -21.36
C LYS A 103 6.63 -17.88 -21.43
N MET A 104 6.08 -17.10 -20.51
CA MET A 104 6.54 -15.73 -20.28
C MET A 104 7.88 -15.75 -19.56
N VAL A 105 8.84 -15.02 -20.09
CA VAL A 105 10.17 -14.86 -19.50
C VAL A 105 10.59 -13.40 -19.48
N THR A 106 11.44 -13.04 -18.53
CA THR A 106 12.18 -11.78 -18.56
C THR A 106 13.66 -12.06 -18.64
N LEU A 107 14.35 -11.26 -19.46
CA LEU A 107 15.79 -11.29 -19.62
C LEU A 107 16.40 -10.18 -18.77
N GLY A 108 17.36 -10.53 -17.93
CA GLY A 108 18.18 -9.54 -17.21
C GLY A 108 18.99 -8.74 -18.21
N LYS A 109 18.73 -7.44 -18.31
CA LYS A 109 19.33 -6.58 -19.34
C LYS A 109 20.86 -6.55 -19.29
N ARG A 110 21.41 -6.59 -18.07
CA ARG A 110 22.85 -6.60 -17.84
C ARG A 110 23.42 -8.02 -17.80
N SER A 111 22.74 -8.90 -17.06
CA SER A 111 23.24 -10.25 -16.78
C SER A 111 23.03 -11.25 -17.91
N GLY A 112 22.07 -11.01 -18.81
CA GLY A 112 21.62 -11.98 -19.81
C GLY A 112 20.88 -13.19 -19.24
N ARG A 113 20.68 -13.24 -17.91
CA ARG A 113 19.99 -14.34 -17.25
C ARG A 113 18.51 -14.33 -17.60
N VAL A 114 17.98 -15.51 -17.91
CA VAL A 114 16.53 -15.69 -18.16
C VAL A 114 15.84 -16.07 -16.87
N TYR A 115 14.73 -15.42 -16.60
CA TYR A 115 13.85 -15.68 -15.45
C TYR A 115 12.46 -16.06 -15.95
N ASP A 116 11.98 -17.23 -15.52
CA ASP A 116 10.58 -17.64 -15.74
C ASP A 116 9.65 -16.75 -14.93
N ILE A 117 8.58 -16.27 -15.55
CA ILE A 117 7.58 -15.43 -14.92
C ILE A 117 6.38 -16.29 -14.53
N PRO A 118 6.08 -16.43 -13.22
CA PRO A 118 4.84 -17.09 -12.79
C PRO A 118 3.63 -16.23 -13.16
N LEU A 119 2.59 -16.86 -13.68
CA LEU A 119 1.38 -16.16 -14.11
C LEU A 119 0.32 -16.19 -13.00
N VAL A 120 -0.36 -15.07 -12.78
CA VAL A 120 -1.40 -14.91 -11.75
C VAL A 120 -2.55 -15.88 -11.98
N ARG A 121 -2.93 -16.07 -13.24
CA ARG A 121 -4.03 -16.95 -13.63
C ARG A 121 -3.87 -18.40 -13.17
N ASP A 122 -2.63 -18.84 -13.00
CA ASP A 122 -2.32 -20.24 -12.62
C ASP A 122 -2.25 -20.42 -11.10
N ALA A 123 -2.51 -19.38 -10.32
CA ALA A 123 -2.38 -19.43 -8.86
C ALA A 123 -3.76 -19.43 -8.16
N GLU A 124 -4.07 -20.53 -7.43
CA GLU A 124 -5.34 -20.71 -6.73
C GLU A 124 -5.66 -19.61 -5.69
N ALA A 125 -4.65 -19.08 -5.04
CA ALA A 125 -4.80 -17.99 -4.05
C ALA A 125 -5.48 -16.73 -4.58
N HIS A 126 -5.57 -16.58 -5.90
CA HIS A 126 -6.21 -15.43 -6.55
C HIS A 126 -7.72 -15.63 -6.83
N PHE A 127 -8.32 -16.71 -6.36
CA PHE A 127 -9.72 -17.06 -6.68
C PHE A 127 -10.80 -16.38 -5.82
N ILE A 128 -10.43 -15.50 -4.88
CA ILE A 128 -11.42 -14.72 -4.12
C ILE A 128 -11.96 -13.58 -4.99
N PRO A 129 -13.22 -13.64 -5.50
CA PRO A 129 -13.72 -12.69 -6.50
C PRO A 129 -13.70 -11.23 -6.02
N GLN A 130 -13.93 -11.02 -4.71
CA GLN A 130 -13.98 -9.67 -4.13
C GLN A 130 -12.59 -9.03 -4.01
N HIS A 131 -11.53 -9.83 -3.92
CA HIS A 131 -10.15 -9.33 -3.90
C HIS A 131 -9.70 -8.91 -5.29
N ARG A 132 -9.98 -9.72 -6.31
CA ARG A 132 -9.56 -9.53 -7.70
C ARG A 132 -9.83 -8.13 -8.23
N SER A 133 -11.08 -7.67 -8.09
CA SER A 133 -11.50 -6.38 -8.65
C SER A 133 -11.10 -5.18 -7.81
N ARG A 134 -10.69 -5.38 -6.54
CA ARG A 134 -10.54 -4.29 -5.57
C ARG A 134 -9.13 -4.08 -5.06
N LEU A 135 -8.23 -5.04 -5.22
CA LEU A 135 -6.88 -4.94 -4.67
C LEU A 135 -5.84 -4.72 -5.77
N GLU A 136 -4.86 -3.88 -5.49
CA GLU A 136 -3.58 -3.89 -6.18
C GLU A 136 -2.79 -5.12 -5.69
N CYS A 137 -1.94 -5.69 -6.55
CA CYS A 137 -1.08 -6.81 -6.18
C CYS A 137 -0.26 -6.51 -4.92
N THR A 138 0.24 -5.29 -4.82
CA THR A 138 1.03 -4.80 -3.69
C THR A 138 0.25 -4.71 -2.38
N ALA A 139 -1.08 -4.68 -2.39
CA ALA A 139 -1.88 -4.71 -1.16
C ALA A 139 -1.67 -6.01 -0.36
N CYS A 140 -1.45 -7.14 -1.06
CA CYS A 140 -1.18 -8.43 -0.46
C CYS A 140 0.32 -8.78 -0.46
N HIS A 141 1.04 -8.47 -1.54
CA HIS A 141 2.41 -8.91 -1.74
C HIS A 141 3.48 -8.00 -1.15
N SER A 142 3.16 -6.75 -0.78
CA SER A 142 4.13 -5.89 -0.07
C SER A 142 4.31 -6.33 1.37
N GLN A 143 5.55 -6.61 1.75
CA GLN A 143 5.90 -7.10 3.08
C GLN A 143 6.08 -5.98 4.09
N TRP A 144 6.62 -4.85 3.65
CA TRP A 144 6.91 -3.71 4.52
C TRP A 144 6.92 -2.40 3.75
N VAL A 145 6.81 -1.32 4.48
CA VAL A 145 7.07 0.07 4.04
C VAL A 145 8.02 0.74 5.01
N VAL A 146 8.79 1.70 4.52
CA VAL A 146 9.59 2.56 5.39
C VAL A 146 8.68 3.59 6.02
N ARG A 147 8.76 3.73 7.33
CA ARG A 147 8.12 4.80 8.08
C ARG A 147 9.17 5.82 8.50
N CYS A 148 8.96 7.07 8.13
CA CYS A 148 9.71 8.19 8.68
C CYS A 148 8.94 8.76 9.88
N PRO A 149 9.53 8.79 11.07
CA PRO A 149 8.81 9.12 12.29
C PRO A 149 8.52 10.60 12.49
N GLY A 150 9.06 11.48 11.66
CA GLY A 150 8.87 12.90 11.76
C GLY A 150 10.18 13.67 11.84
N CYS A 151 10.11 14.97 11.70
CA CYS A 151 11.26 15.86 11.76
C CYS A 151 10.88 17.21 12.35
N HIS A 152 11.80 17.76 13.12
CA HIS A 152 11.76 19.14 13.60
C HIS A 152 12.73 19.97 12.79
N LEU A 153 12.25 21.09 12.31
CA LEU A 153 13.04 22.10 11.61
C LEU A 153 12.91 23.39 12.36
N SER A 154 14.01 23.90 12.90
CA SER A 154 14.05 25.20 13.58
C SER A 154 15.01 26.14 12.88
N MET A 155 14.57 27.37 12.64
CA MET A 155 15.37 28.43 12.08
C MET A 155 15.62 29.49 13.14
N ASN A 156 16.87 29.66 13.56
CA ASN A 156 17.29 30.74 14.44
C ASN A 156 17.71 31.93 13.59
N LEU A 157 16.89 32.99 13.60
CA LEU A 157 17.08 34.17 12.77
C LEU A 157 18.28 35.04 13.20
N GLY A 158 18.65 34.99 14.49
CA GLY A 158 19.79 35.75 14.98
C GLY A 158 21.15 35.10 14.69
N GLN A 159 21.16 33.78 14.52
CA GLN A 159 22.37 33.01 14.23
C GLN A 159 22.46 32.59 12.77
N ASP A 160 21.44 32.90 11.98
CA ASP A 160 21.29 32.43 10.60
C ASP A 160 21.50 30.90 10.46
N LYS A 161 21.00 30.19 11.48
CA LYS A 161 21.23 28.77 11.63
C LYS A 161 19.93 27.98 11.48
N LEU A 162 19.98 27.02 10.59
CA LEU A 162 18.91 26.03 10.39
C LEU A 162 19.31 24.72 11.13
N ASP A 163 18.53 24.36 12.15
CA ASP A 163 18.67 23.08 12.84
C ASP A 163 17.62 22.10 12.34
N PHE A 164 18.07 20.91 11.99
CA PHE A 164 17.23 19.80 11.57
C PHE A 164 17.42 18.62 12.54
N LYS A 165 16.31 18.18 13.12
CA LYS A 165 16.31 17.03 14.04
C LYS A 165 15.27 16.00 13.60
N ILE A 166 15.73 14.78 13.41
CA ILE A 166 14.84 13.63 13.22
C ILE A 166 14.40 13.16 14.61
N THR A 167 13.07 13.03 14.81
CA THR A 167 12.50 12.72 16.14
C THR A 167 12.70 11.28 16.57
N SER A 168 12.87 10.37 15.62
CA SER A 168 13.25 8.99 15.89
C SER A 168 13.83 8.33 14.61
N PRO A 169 14.53 7.20 14.73
CA PRO A 169 15.11 6.53 13.56
C PRO A 169 13.99 6.01 12.63
N MET A 170 14.31 5.92 11.35
CA MET A 170 13.44 5.26 10.37
C MET A 170 13.14 3.83 10.80
N GLN A 171 11.89 3.44 10.68
CA GLN A 171 11.41 2.12 11.04
C GLN A 171 10.78 1.45 9.81
N VAL A 172 10.84 0.13 9.82
CA VAL A 172 10.14 -0.71 8.86
C VAL A 172 8.86 -1.23 9.51
N GLN A 173 7.75 -1.12 8.83
CA GLN A 173 6.46 -1.58 9.34
C GLN A 173 5.63 -2.25 8.25
N GLN A 174 4.60 -2.99 8.65
CA GLN A 174 3.61 -3.51 7.71
C GLN A 174 2.88 -2.34 7.03
N PRO A 175 2.57 -2.45 5.73
CA PRO A 175 1.86 -1.39 5.03
C PRO A 175 0.46 -1.15 5.62
N THR A 176 0.14 0.10 5.89
CA THR A 176 -1.23 0.57 5.98
C THR A 176 -1.80 0.65 4.57
N LEU A 177 -3.11 0.47 4.42
CA LEU A 177 -3.77 0.43 3.12
C LEU A 177 -4.73 1.62 2.93
N MET A 178 -4.92 2.01 1.68
CA MET A 178 -5.86 3.05 1.26
C MET A 178 -6.42 2.74 -0.13
N ILE A 179 -7.40 3.50 -0.58
CA ILE A 179 -7.80 3.51 -1.99
C ILE A 179 -6.78 4.34 -2.76
N GLY A 180 -6.09 3.73 -3.69
CA GLY A 180 -5.12 4.38 -4.56
C GLY A 180 -5.76 5.08 -5.77
N PRO A 181 -4.96 5.74 -6.63
CA PRO A 181 -5.45 6.52 -7.76
C PRO A 181 -6.28 5.72 -8.78
N ARG A 182 -6.08 4.42 -8.85
CA ARG A 182 -6.84 3.51 -9.75
C ARG A 182 -8.14 3.01 -9.13
N GLY A 183 -8.54 3.50 -7.95
CA GLY A 183 -9.73 3.06 -7.24
C GLY A 183 -9.58 1.69 -6.57
N LYS A 184 -8.38 1.12 -6.54
CA LYS A 184 -8.07 -0.15 -5.88
C LYS A 184 -7.35 0.09 -4.56
N VAL A 185 -7.45 -0.87 -3.65
CA VAL A 185 -6.71 -0.86 -2.39
C VAL A 185 -5.22 -1.05 -2.65
N ALA A 186 -4.41 -0.18 -2.11
CA ALA A 186 -2.96 -0.15 -2.30
C ALA A 186 -2.24 0.17 -0.98
N PRO A 187 -0.96 -0.17 -0.83
CA PRO A 187 -0.14 0.28 0.28
C PRO A 187 -0.08 1.80 0.34
N MET A 188 -0.07 2.33 1.55
CA MET A 188 -0.01 3.74 1.85
C MET A 188 1.31 4.11 2.50
N LEU A 189 1.87 5.23 2.09
CA LEU A 189 2.87 5.97 2.85
C LEU A 189 2.20 7.23 3.40
N ALA A 190 2.20 7.37 4.72
CA ALA A 190 1.86 8.62 5.36
C ALA A 190 3.08 9.53 5.40
N GLN A 191 2.88 10.81 5.11
CA GLN A 191 3.94 11.76 5.36
C GLN A 191 4.24 11.83 6.86
N PRO A 192 5.52 11.94 7.23
CA PRO A 192 5.89 12.06 8.63
C PRO A 192 5.43 13.40 9.19
N GLU A 193 5.21 13.42 10.48
CA GLU A 193 4.94 14.64 11.23
C GLU A 193 6.08 15.64 11.04
N ARG A 194 5.74 16.89 10.77
CA ARG A 194 6.71 17.96 10.57
C ARG A 194 6.41 19.11 11.52
N HIS A 195 7.44 19.51 12.26
CA HIS A 195 7.38 20.66 13.14
C HIS A 195 8.32 21.74 12.60
N PHE A 196 7.80 22.96 12.51
CA PHE A 196 8.59 24.13 12.13
C PHE A 196 8.55 25.15 13.26
N SER A 197 9.70 25.66 13.64
CA SER A 197 9.80 26.75 14.59
C SER A 197 10.71 27.85 14.07
N LEU A 198 10.34 29.10 14.34
CA LEU A 198 11.19 30.26 14.17
C LEU A 198 11.64 30.73 15.56
N LEU A 199 12.93 31.00 15.71
CA LEU A 199 13.54 31.44 16.95
C LEU A 199 14.19 32.81 16.77
N ASP A 200 14.12 33.67 17.78
CA ASP A 200 14.86 34.93 17.84
C ASP A 200 16.36 34.69 18.13
N GLU A 201 17.13 35.80 18.23
CA GLU A 201 18.57 35.76 18.55
C GLU A 201 18.89 35.06 19.87
N LYS A 202 17.95 35.06 20.80
CA LYS A 202 18.09 34.43 22.12
C LYS A 202 17.60 33.00 22.16
N GLY A 203 17.08 32.49 21.03
CA GLY A 203 16.49 31.16 20.95
C GLY A 203 15.04 31.08 21.44
N ASN A 204 14.37 32.23 21.63
CA ASN A 204 12.96 32.23 21.98
C ASN A 204 12.11 32.10 20.72
N PRO A 205 10.98 31.42 20.82
CA PRO A 205 10.04 31.27 19.70
C PRO A 205 9.44 32.57 19.25
N ILE A 206 9.38 32.77 17.93
CA ILE A 206 8.76 33.91 17.29
C ILE A 206 7.40 33.50 16.77
N PRO A 207 6.33 34.26 17.04
CA PRO A 207 5.02 34.00 16.43
C PRO A 207 5.09 34.06 14.90
N VAL A 208 4.56 33.06 14.24
CA VAL A 208 4.51 33.02 12.77
C VAL A 208 3.13 33.48 12.30
N LEU A 209 3.10 34.51 11.46
CA LEU A 209 1.88 34.94 10.80
C LEU A 209 1.50 33.93 9.71
N GLY A 210 0.30 33.40 9.80
CA GLY A 210 -0.23 32.51 8.77
C GLY A 210 -0.61 33.26 7.48
N HIS A 211 -0.88 32.50 6.43
CA HIS A 211 -1.48 33.00 5.20
C HIS A 211 -2.73 33.81 5.52
N ALA A 212 -2.88 34.98 4.97
CA ALA A 212 -3.95 35.93 5.27
C ALA A 212 -3.81 36.75 6.57
N GLY A 213 -2.61 36.90 7.14
CA GLY A 213 -2.36 37.83 8.25
C GLY A 213 -2.98 37.42 9.59
N LYS A 214 -3.46 36.18 9.74
CA LYS A 214 -3.96 35.64 11.01
C LYS A 214 -2.80 35.08 11.81
N HIS A 215 -2.70 35.48 13.08
CA HIS A 215 -1.83 34.79 14.01
C HIS A 215 -2.32 33.34 14.18
N HIS A 216 -1.47 32.39 13.87
CA HIS A 216 -1.67 30.98 14.24
C HIS A 216 -1.20 30.76 15.68
N GLY A 217 -1.76 31.52 16.63
CA GLY A 217 -1.48 31.41 18.04
C GLY A 217 -0.07 31.81 18.47
N GLU A 218 0.21 31.75 19.74
CA GLU A 218 1.54 31.84 20.33
C GLU A 218 2.25 30.49 20.18
N TYR A 219 2.61 30.12 18.94
CA TYR A 219 3.19 28.82 18.69
C TYR A 219 4.71 28.89 18.67
N ASN A 220 5.27 28.07 19.49
CA ASN A 220 6.69 27.76 19.45
C ASN A 220 7.02 26.83 18.27
N GLU A 221 6.02 26.10 17.80
CA GLU A 221 6.17 25.10 16.74
C GLU A 221 4.98 25.11 15.82
N TRP A 222 5.23 25.04 14.52
CA TRP A 222 4.20 24.78 13.54
C TRP A 222 3.91 23.30 13.51
N THR A 223 2.87 22.89 14.21
CA THR A 223 2.29 21.58 14.03
C THR A 223 1.21 21.65 12.97
N PHE A 224 1.36 20.84 11.93
CA PHE A 224 0.24 20.61 11.02
C PHE A 224 -0.78 19.73 11.75
N THR A 225 -1.87 20.35 12.19
CA THR A 225 -3.03 19.63 12.69
C THR A 225 -4.05 19.48 11.59
N ASN A 226 -4.71 18.33 11.48
CA ASN A 226 -5.85 18.17 10.60
C ASN A 226 -7.10 18.84 11.20
N PRO A 227 -8.23 18.93 10.46
CA PRO A 227 -9.47 19.53 10.96
C PRO A 227 -10.02 18.89 12.24
N HIS A 228 -9.58 17.69 12.57
CA HIS A 228 -9.96 16.95 13.79
C HIS A 228 -8.97 17.14 14.93
N ASN A 229 -8.06 18.09 14.80
CA ASN A 229 -7.04 18.44 15.81
C ASN A 229 -6.07 17.30 16.16
N THR A 230 -5.88 16.34 15.25
CA THR A 230 -4.80 15.35 15.37
C THR A 230 -3.50 15.93 14.82
N SER A 231 -2.39 15.69 15.52
CA SER A 231 -1.07 16.07 15.00
C SER A 231 -0.63 15.12 13.90
N GLY A 232 0.23 15.64 13.03
CA GLY A 232 0.86 14.85 12.00
C GLY A 232 0.50 15.27 10.59
N SER A 233 1.03 14.56 9.64
CA SER A 233 0.83 14.82 8.24
C SER A 233 -0.61 14.58 7.83
N ASN A 234 -1.23 15.59 7.25
CA ASN A 234 -2.54 15.49 6.63
C ASN A 234 -2.50 14.77 5.28
N LEU A 235 -1.35 14.27 4.86
CA LEU A 235 -1.16 13.70 3.54
C LEU A 235 -0.81 12.22 3.65
N ALA A 236 -1.53 11.44 2.85
CA ALA A 236 -1.26 10.05 2.60
C ALA A 236 -1.29 9.81 1.09
N TYR A 237 -0.45 8.92 0.59
CA TYR A 237 -0.44 8.55 -0.82
C TYR A 237 -0.09 7.08 -1.01
N SER A 238 -0.63 6.50 -2.05
CA SER A 238 -0.32 5.12 -2.40
C SER A 238 1.05 5.03 -3.07
N LEU A 239 1.73 3.92 -2.82
CA LEU A 239 3.04 3.64 -3.39
C LEU A 239 3.19 2.16 -3.71
N ASN A 240 4.20 1.86 -4.53
CA ASN A 240 4.74 0.52 -4.64
C ASN A 240 6.05 0.48 -3.84
N PRO A 241 6.11 -0.20 -2.70
CA PRO A 241 7.25 -0.09 -1.78
C PRO A 241 8.48 -0.90 -2.19
N HIS A 242 8.45 -1.64 -3.32
CA HIS A 242 9.53 -2.57 -3.72
C HIS A 242 9.94 -3.55 -2.60
N SER A 243 8.93 -4.08 -1.95
CA SER A 243 9.09 -5.05 -0.85
C SER A 243 8.24 -6.30 -1.11
N THR A 244 8.09 -6.65 -2.40
CA THR A 244 7.28 -7.78 -2.84
C THR A 244 7.87 -9.08 -2.33
N GLY A 245 7.04 -9.89 -1.67
CA GLY A 245 7.38 -11.23 -1.21
C GLY A 245 6.56 -12.31 -1.89
N THR A 246 7.04 -13.55 -1.82
CA THR A 246 6.28 -14.73 -2.25
C THR A 246 5.16 -15.06 -1.27
N LYS A 247 5.37 -14.75 0.02
CA LYS A 247 4.34 -14.86 1.04
C LYS A 247 3.40 -13.67 0.96
N VAL A 248 2.12 -13.93 1.06
CA VAL A 248 1.08 -12.90 1.14
C VAL A 248 0.71 -12.61 2.59
N ARG A 249 0.01 -11.52 2.80
CA ARG A 249 -0.52 -11.14 4.12
C ARG A 249 -1.62 -12.11 4.53
N SER A 250 -1.69 -12.43 5.83
CA SER A 250 -2.79 -13.24 6.36
C SER A 250 -4.13 -12.50 6.30
N CYS A 251 -5.22 -13.23 6.38
CA CYS A 251 -6.57 -12.66 6.40
C CYS A 251 -6.73 -11.66 7.56
N GLU A 252 -6.27 -12.02 8.76
CA GLU A 252 -6.35 -11.19 9.96
C GLU A 252 -5.58 -9.88 9.81
N SER A 253 -4.42 -9.92 9.14
CA SER A 253 -3.57 -8.74 8.97
C SER A 253 -4.25 -7.60 8.21
N CYS A 254 -5.34 -7.89 7.48
CA CYS A 254 -6.17 -6.90 6.81
C CYS A 254 -7.54 -6.75 7.47
N HIS A 255 -8.24 -7.86 7.73
CA HIS A 255 -9.63 -7.84 8.16
C HIS A 255 -9.82 -7.62 9.66
N LEU A 256 -8.76 -7.78 10.47
CA LEU A 256 -8.79 -7.58 11.93
C LEU A 256 -7.73 -6.60 12.43
N SER A 257 -6.99 -5.94 11.53
CA SER A 257 -5.93 -4.99 11.91
C SER A 257 -6.39 -3.54 11.71
N PRO A 258 -6.66 -2.78 12.78
CA PRO A 258 -7.03 -1.38 12.67
C PRO A 258 -5.90 -0.56 12.02
N LYS A 259 -4.64 -0.84 12.34
CA LYS A 259 -3.47 -0.17 11.77
C LYS A 259 -3.41 -0.33 10.24
N THR A 260 -3.66 -1.54 9.75
CA THR A 260 -3.70 -1.80 8.31
C THR A 260 -4.80 -1.01 7.61
N LEU A 261 -5.94 -0.80 8.27
CA LEU A 261 -7.06 -0.05 7.73
C LEU A 261 -6.91 1.48 7.85
N GLY A 262 -5.80 1.95 8.42
CA GLY A 262 -5.57 3.38 8.64
C GLY A 262 -6.36 3.97 9.80
N LEU A 263 -6.87 3.13 10.68
CA LEU A 263 -7.63 3.54 11.88
C LEU A 263 -6.71 3.91 13.07
N GLY A 264 -5.40 3.70 12.93
CA GLY A 264 -4.43 3.84 14.01
C GLY A 264 -4.28 2.56 14.83
N GLU A 265 -3.61 2.67 15.98
CA GLU A 265 -3.41 1.55 16.91
C GLU A 265 -4.46 1.59 18.02
N GLY A 266 -5.06 0.46 18.31
CA GLY A 266 -6.08 0.40 19.34
C GLY A 266 -6.77 -0.95 19.46
N ASP A 267 -7.63 -1.01 20.47
CA ASP A 267 -8.48 -2.15 20.76
C ASP A 267 -9.71 -2.12 19.86
N LEU A 268 -9.74 -2.99 18.86
CA LEU A 268 -10.81 -3.05 17.87
C LEU A 268 -11.94 -3.96 18.37
N ARG A 269 -13.14 -3.42 18.44
CA ARG A 269 -14.35 -4.17 18.77
C ARG A 269 -15.30 -4.17 17.58
N ILE A 270 -15.63 -5.35 17.10
CA ILE A 270 -16.57 -5.54 15.98
C ILE A 270 -17.90 -6.01 16.54
N GLY A 271 -18.96 -5.26 16.26
CA GLY A 271 -20.30 -5.60 16.72
C GLY A 271 -20.84 -6.87 16.07
N ALA A 272 -21.49 -7.71 16.86
CA ALA A 272 -22.03 -9.01 16.43
C ALA A 272 -23.03 -8.93 15.26
N ASN A 273 -23.68 -7.77 15.08
CA ASN A 273 -24.70 -7.57 14.03
C ASN A 273 -24.12 -7.19 12.67
N ASN A 274 -22.80 -7.03 12.57
CA ASN A 274 -22.09 -6.68 11.32
C ASN A 274 -22.69 -5.48 10.56
N THR A 275 -23.27 -4.53 11.28
CA THR A 275 -23.88 -3.31 10.69
C THR A 275 -22.95 -2.11 10.74
N GLY A 276 -21.80 -2.24 11.43
CA GLY A 276 -20.87 -1.15 11.72
C GLY A 276 -21.34 -0.19 12.82
N LYS A 277 -22.59 -0.30 13.31
CA LYS A 277 -23.13 0.62 14.32
C LYS A 277 -22.44 0.49 15.68
N ASN A 278 -22.03 -0.73 16.03
CA ASN A 278 -21.41 -1.06 17.31
C ASN A 278 -19.88 -1.31 17.15
N ASP A 279 -19.34 -1.06 15.97
CA ASP A 279 -17.90 -1.17 15.76
C ASP A 279 -17.23 0.04 16.41
N SER A 280 -16.17 -0.20 17.17
CA SER A 280 -15.42 0.83 17.87
C SER A 280 -13.95 0.51 17.93
N LEU A 281 -13.14 1.53 18.04
CA LEU A 281 -11.71 1.45 18.29
C LEU A 281 -11.38 2.32 19.49
N ILE A 282 -10.73 1.72 20.49
CA ILE A 282 -10.20 2.44 21.65
C ILE A 282 -8.70 2.60 21.40
N PRO A 283 -8.18 3.82 21.18
CA PRO A 283 -6.76 4.04 20.97
C PRO A 283 -5.90 3.46 22.09
N LEU A 284 -4.81 2.81 21.78
CA LEU A 284 -3.91 2.20 22.77
C LEU A 284 -3.32 3.26 23.72
N ASN A 285 -2.92 4.39 23.17
CA ASN A 285 -2.22 5.42 23.93
C ASN A 285 -3.19 6.54 24.39
N HIS A 286 -4.29 6.18 25.04
CA HIS A 286 -5.29 7.16 25.52
C HIS A 286 -4.80 8.09 26.62
N SER A 287 -3.61 7.88 27.18
CA SER A 287 -2.94 8.84 28.08
C SER A 287 -2.22 9.97 27.36
N ASP A 288 -1.94 9.84 26.04
CA ASP A 288 -1.35 10.89 25.22
C ASP A 288 -2.31 12.08 25.10
N GLU A 289 -1.82 13.30 25.35
CA GLU A 289 -2.63 14.53 25.30
C GLU A 289 -3.27 14.75 23.93
N ARG A 290 -2.60 14.34 22.85
CA ARG A 290 -3.14 14.43 21.48
C ARG A 290 -4.33 13.50 21.29
N VAL A 291 -4.27 12.28 21.87
CA VAL A 291 -5.38 11.32 21.84
C VAL A 291 -6.53 11.80 22.70
N LYS A 292 -6.26 12.36 23.88
CA LYS A 292 -7.29 12.97 24.75
C LYS A 292 -8.04 14.09 24.04
N ALA A 293 -7.31 14.97 23.35
CA ALA A 293 -7.88 16.11 22.64
C ALA A 293 -8.71 15.70 21.42
N SER A 294 -8.22 14.78 20.61
CA SER A 294 -8.80 14.39 19.32
C SER A 294 -9.72 13.18 19.40
N LYS A 295 -9.52 12.31 20.40
CA LYS A 295 -10.15 10.97 20.51
C LYS A 295 -9.72 9.99 19.41
N PHE A 296 -8.68 10.30 18.67
CA PHE A 296 -8.08 9.47 17.62
C PHE A 296 -6.62 9.20 17.92
N ASP A 297 -6.12 8.06 17.44
CA ASP A 297 -4.69 7.81 17.40
C ASP A 297 -4.02 8.84 16.47
N PRO A 298 -2.88 9.44 16.85
CA PRO A 298 -2.17 10.42 16.00
C PRO A 298 -1.81 9.91 14.61
N GLU A 299 -1.67 8.61 14.46
CA GLU A 299 -1.36 7.96 13.18
C GLU A 299 -2.59 7.59 12.37
N ALA A 300 -3.79 7.74 12.93
CA ALA A 300 -5.01 7.45 12.22
C ALA A 300 -5.14 8.33 10.98
N LYS A 301 -5.54 7.72 9.87
CA LYS A 301 -5.81 8.39 8.59
C LYS A 301 -7.30 8.42 8.28
N VAL A 302 -8.07 7.67 9.04
CA VAL A 302 -9.52 7.61 8.92
C VAL A 302 -10.13 7.22 10.27
N SER A 303 -11.31 7.76 10.58
CA SER A 303 -12.09 7.35 11.73
C SER A 303 -12.87 6.05 11.45
N MET A 304 -13.38 5.38 12.49
CA MET A 304 -14.28 4.22 12.34
C MET A 304 -15.56 4.56 11.54
N ARG A 305 -15.92 5.82 11.47
CA ARG A 305 -17.07 6.33 10.69
C ARG A 305 -16.71 6.66 9.24
N GLY A 306 -15.45 6.46 8.86
CA GLY A 306 -14.98 6.76 7.50
C GLY A 306 -14.74 8.25 7.25
N GLU A 307 -14.63 9.05 8.29
CA GLU A 307 -14.22 10.45 8.19
C GLU A 307 -12.73 10.49 7.88
N SER A 308 -12.36 11.16 6.80
CA SER A 308 -10.96 11.25 6.40
C SER A 308 -10.20 12.16 7.37
N LEU A 309 -9.18 11.64 8.01
CA LEU A 309 -8.23 12.38 8.85
C LEU A 309 -6.97 12.78 8.07
N ALA A 310 -6.83 12.28 6.83
CA ALA A 310 -5.72 12.61 5.94
C ALA A 310 -6.19 12.83 4.51
N GLY A 311 -5.65 13.86 3.85
CA GLY A 311 -5.83 14.11 2.43
C GLY A 311 -4.87 13.30 1.57
N SER A 312 -5.03 13.39 0.25
CA SER A 312 -4.06 12.91 -0.72
C SER A 312 -3.91 13.91 -1.86
N HIS A 313 -2.69 14.08 -2.35
CA HIS A 313 -2.44 14.84 -3.57
C HIS A 313 -2.40 13.95 -4.83
N GLN A 314 -2.70 12.69 -4.67
CA GLN A 314 -2.96 11.79 -5.81
C GLN A 314 -4.46 11.84 -6.13
N LEU A 315 -4.79 12.10 -7.39
CA LEU A 315 -6.18 12.15 -7.83
C LEU A 315 -6.88 10.81 -7.51
N ASN A 316 -8.11 10.88 -6.99
CA ASN A 316 -8.94 9.73 -6.58
C ASN A 316 -8.39 8.89 -5.41
N ALA A 317 -7.19 9.16 -4.92
CA ALA A 317 -6.66 8.44 -3.76
C ALA A 317 -7.23 9.01 -2.46
N ARG A 318 -7.59 8.13 -1.53
CA ARG A 318 -8.19 8.48 -0.24
C ARG A 318 -8.11 7.34 0.77
N PRO A 319 -8.20 7.63 2.07
CA PRO A 319 -8.49 6.61 3.07
C PRO A 319 -9.82 5.90 2.80
N PHE A 320 -10.06 4.79 3.48
CA PHE A 320 -11.32 4.04 3.37
C PHE A 320 -12.51 4.86 3.86
N ASN A 321 -13.65 4.70 3.21
CA ASN A 321 -14.92 5.21 3.73
C ASN A 321 -15.59 4.19 4.67
N GLN A 322 -16.65 4.62 5.37
CA GLN A 322 -17.36 3.77 6.33
C GLN A 322 -17.88 2.45 5.71
N LYS A 323 -18.43 2.50 4.50
CA LYS A 323 -18.95 1.29 3.83
C LYS A 323 -17.84 0.27 3.53
N GLU A 324 -16.65 0.76 3.20
CA GLU A 324 -15.48 -0.07 2.95
C GLU A 324 -14.95 -0.68 4.25
N ILE A 325 -14.80 0.12 5.31
CA ILE A 325 -14.36 -0.33 6.64
C ILE A 325 -15.31 -1.42 7.15
N VAL A 326 -16.61 -1.16 7.18
CA VAL A 326 -17.62 -2.14 7.64
C VAL A 326 -17.57 -3.42 6.81
N ARG A 327 -17.42 -3.31 5.49
CA ARG A 327 -17.33 -4.48 4.61
C ARG A 327 -16.08 -5.32 4.88
N ILE A 328 -14.93 -4.67 5.11
CA ILE A 328 -13.68 -5.35 5.41
C ILE A 328 -13.76 -6.04 6.78
N LEU A 329 -14.17 -5.32 7.81
CA LEU A 329 -14.27 -5.83 9.16
C LEU A 329 -15.34 -6.94 9.31
N LYS A 330 -16.40 -6.88 8.51
CA LYS A 330 -17.45 -7.91 8.53
C LYS A 330 -16.91 -9.32 8.28
N VAL A 331 -15.94 -9.45 7.38
CA VAL A 331 -15.28 -10.73 7.08
C VAL A 331 -14.48 -11.23 8.29
N GLY A 332 -13.96 -10.33 9.11
CA GLY A 332 -13.23 -10.66 10.32
C GLY A 332 -13.98 -11.60 11.28
N ASN A 333 -15.31 -11.57 11.27
CA ASN A 333 -16.14 -12.50 12.07
C ASN A 333 -16.15 -13.94 11.53
N CYS A 334 -15.71 -14.16 10.29
CA CYS A 334 -15.65 -15.49 9.68
C CYS A 334 -14.25 -16.12 9.83
N ILE A 335 -13.22 -15.30 9.79
CA ILE A 335 -11.81 -15.71 9.74
C ILE A 335 -11.40 -16.67 10.87
N PRO A 336 -11.82 -16.53 12.14
CA PRO A 336 -11.41 -17.46 13.19
C PRO A 336 -11.75 -18.95 12.92
N CYS A 337 -12.71 -19.21 12.02
CA CYS A 337 -13.09 -20.55 11.61
C CYS A 337 -12.80 -20.84 10.12
N HIS A 338 -12.55 -19.80 9.32
CA HIS A 338 -12.44 -19.84 7.87
C HIS A 338 -11.22 -19.00 7.43
N ASP A 339 -10.01 -19.45 7.74
CA ASP A 339 -8.75 -18.73 7.54
C ASP A 339 -8.01 -19.10 6.25
N GLN A 340 -8.54 -20.04 5.46
CA GLN A 340 -7.92 -20.49 4.22
C GLN A 340 -8.42 -19.70 3.02
N TYR A 341 -7.51 -19.34 2.09
CA TYR A 341 -7.84 -18.58 0.87
C TYR A 341 -8.77 -19.31 -0.10
N ASP A 342 -8.73 -20.62 -0.10
CA ASP A 342 -9.53 -21.52 -0.94
C ASP A 342 -10.86 -21.93 -0.29
N ASP A 343 -11.16 -21.44 0.92
CA ASP A 343 -12.41 -21.79 1.61
C ASP A 343 -13.62 -21.39 0.74
N PRO A 344 -14.53 -22.34 0.46
CA PRO A 344 -15.69 -22.13 -0.42
C PRO A 344 -16.61 -20.97 -0.01
N ILE A 345 -16.58 -20.54 1.26
CA ILE A 345 -17.40 -19.43 1.73
C ILE A 345 -17.06 -18.12 1.02
N TYR A 346 -15.83 -17.97 0.54
CA TYR A 346 -15.36 -16.75 -0.12
C TYR A 346 -15.72 -16.66 -1.59
N GLN A 347 -16.20 -17.74 -2.21
CA GLN A 347 -16.65 -17.75 -3.61
C GLN A 347 -17.96 -16.95 -3.79
N ASP A 348 -18.88 -17.08 -2.83
CA ASP A 348 -20.09 -16.27 -2.76
C ASP A 348 -20.34 -15.77 -1.34
N ILE A 349 -19.68 -14.69 -1.01
CA ILE A 349 -19.75 -14.11 0.35
C ILE A 349 -21.15 -13.66 0.75
N LYS A 350 -22.03 -13.31 -0.19
CA LYS A 350 -23.40 -12.92 0.11
C LYS A 350 -24.21 -14.13 0.59
N LYS A 351 -24.09 -15.26 -0.11
CA LYS A 351 -24.71 -16.53 0.28
C LYS A 351 -24.17 -17.00 1.62
N SER A 352 -22.88 -16.90 1.84
CA SER A 352 -22.23 -17.27 3.10
C SER A 352 -22.73 -16.42 4.27
N TYR A 353 -22.90 -15.11 4.10
CA TYR A 353 -23.49 -14.25 5.14
C TYR A 353 -24.96 -14.60 5.43
N ALA A 354 -25.75 -14.95 4.42
CA ALA A 354 -27.12 -15.40 4.62
C ALA A 354 -27.13 -16.70 5.44
N PHE A 355 -26.25 -17.66 5.12
CA PHE A 355 -26.10 -18.89 5.87
C PHE A 355 -25.62 -18.66 7.30
N ALA A 356 -24.64 -17.79 7.51
CA ALA A 356 -24.13 -17.43 8.83
C ALA A 356 -25.21 -16.86 9.77
N GLY A 357 -26.25 -16.23 9.21
CA GLY A 357 -27.42 -15.75 9.96
C GLY A 357 -28.40 -16.85 10.39
N THR A 358 -28.28 -18.07 9.91
CA THR A 358 -29.21 -19.17 10.22
C THR A 358 -28.99 -19.77 11.61
N MET A 359 -30.05 -20.34 12.18
CA MET A 359 -29.97 -21.07 13.45
C MET A 359 -29.02 -22.27 13.37
N LYS A 360 -28.92 -22.91 12.19
CA LYS A 360 -28.02 -24.05 11.98
C LYS A 360 -26.55 -23.63 12.17
N HIS A 361 -26.14 -22.53 11.56
CA HIS A 361 -24.78 -22.01 11.71
C HIS A 361 -24.51 -21.53 13.13
N ARG A 362 -25.46 -20.85 13.76
CA ARG A 362 -25.32 -20.38 15.17
C ARG A 362 -25.06 -21.53 16.12
N LYS A 363 -25.87 -22.60 16.04
CA LYS A 363 -25.69 -23.81 16.86
C LYS A 363 -24.35 -24.48 16.65
N LEU A 364 -23.86 -24.52 15.37
CA LEU A 364 -22.55 -25.08 15.06
C LEU A 364 -21.44 -24.25 15.71
N ARG A 365 -21.51 -22.92 15.58
CA ARG A 365 -20.55 -22.00 16.20
C ARG A 365 -20.52 -22.15 17.72
N GLU A 366 -21.68 -22.19 18.38
CA GLU A 366 -21.79 -22.39 19.83
C GLU A 366 -21.17 -23.71 20.25
N LYS A 367 -21.40 -24.77 19.49
CA LYS A 367 -20.78 -26.11 19.74
C LYS A 367 -19.25 -26.04 19.64
N ILE A 368 -18.71 -25.38 18.63
CA ILE A 368 -17.25 -25.25 18.44
C ILE A 368 -16.63 -24.43 19.57
N LEU A 369 -17.21 -23.29 19.92
CA LEU A 369 -16.71 -22.42 20.98
C LEU A 369 -16.78 -23.07 22.36
N ASN A 370 -17.82 -23.84 22.64
CA ASN A 370 -17.96 -24.55 23.91
C ASN A 370 -16.98 -25.73 24.04
N LEU A 371 -16.58 -26.35 22.92
CA LEU A 371 -15.57 -27.40 22.93
C LEU A 371 -14.17 -26.86 23.25
N GLU A 372 -13.87 -25.61 22.85
CA GLU A 372 -12.62 -24.94 23.20
C GLU A 372 -12.55 -24.53 24.67
N GLN A 373 -13.70 -24.29 25.33
CA GLN A 373 -13.76 -23.95 26.76
C GLN A 373 -13.63 -25.16 27.68
N THR A 374 -13.73 -26.37 27.16
CA THR A 374 -13.68 -27.65 27.93
C THR A 374 -12.38 -28.41 27.79
N GLN A 375 -11.38 -27.88 27.13
CA GLN A 375 -10.04 -28.46 27.16
C GLN A 375 -9.22 -27.78 28.27
N PRO A 376 -8.75 -28.55 29.29
CA PRO A 376 -7.97 -28.01 30.42
C PRO A 376 -6.59 -27.56 30.03
#